data_d0dd9b3484d3684be01980b12ca9590d
#
_entry.id   d0dd9b3484d3684be01980b12ca9590d
#
_cell.length_a   1.000
_cell.length_b   1.000
_cell.length_c   1.000
_cell.angle_alpha   90.00
_cell.angle_beta   90.00
_cell.angle_gamma   90.00
#
_symmetry.space_group_name_H-M   'P 1'
#
loop_
_entity.id
_entity.type
_entity.pdbx_description
1 polymer ?
#
loop_
_entity_poly.entity_id
_entity_poly.type
_entity_poly.pdbx_seq_one_letter_code
_entity_poly.pdbx_strand_id
1 'polypeptide(L)' 'MDEETKITLRLPTELHRWLTAQAKSARRSLNSEIVYRLEGERDAAVADAESS' A
#
# COMPACT_ATOMS: atom_id res chain seq x y z
N MET A 1 -0.06 -18.54 -2.06
CA MET A 1 0.66 -18.28 -2.04
C MET A 1 1.27 -17.16 -1.87
N ASP A 2 1.87 -16.92 -1.27
CA ASP A 2 2.30 -15.81 -0.83
C ASP A 2 3.70 -15.64 -1.02
N GLU A 3 4.16 -15.61 -2.19
CA GLU A 3 5.48 -15.31 -2.41
C GLU A 3 5.60 -13.85 -2.38
N GLU A 4 6.41 -13.31 -1.53
CA GLU A 4 6.67 -11.89 -1.45
C GLU A 4 8.01 -11.58 -2.10
N THR A 5 7.99 -10.62 -2.99
CA THR A 5 9.22 -10.16 -3.62
C THR A 5 9.68 -8.90 -2.90
N LYS A 6 10.93 -8.88 -2.49
CA LYS A 6 11.48 -7.72 -1.81
C LYS A 6 11.86 -6.66 -2.83
N ILE A 7 11.41 -5.45 -2.58
CA ILE A 7 11.77 -4.33 -3.44
C ILE A 7 12.20 -3.18 -2.54
N THR A 8 12.94 -2.26 -3.13
CA THR A 8 13.29 -1.03 -2.44
C THR A 8 12.46 0.09 -3.03
N LEU A 9 11.68 0.76 -2.20
CA LEU A 9 10.81 1.82 -2.65
C LEU A 9 11.29 3.14 -2.06
N ARG A 10 11.50 4.12 -2.92
CA ARG A 10 11.89 5.44 -2.49
C ARG A 10 10.68 6.33 -2.46
N LEU A 11 10.45 6.98 -1.34
CA LEU A 11 9.30 7.84 -1.17
C LEU A 11 9.77 9.25 -0.84
N PRO A 12 9.06 10.27 -1.33
CA PRO A 12 9.30 11.63 -0.84
C PRO A 12 9.14 11.66 0.68
N THR A 13 9.93 12.47 1.34
CA THR A 13 9.92 12.53 2.79
C THR A 13 8.53 12.80 3.36
N GLU A 14 7.80 13.72 2.74
CA GLU A 14 6.48 14.07 3.23
C GLU A 14 5.51 12.90 3.13
N LEU A 15 5.59 12.17 2.02
CA LEU A 15 4.72 11.03 1.83
C LEU A 15 5.07 9.92 2.81
N HIS A 16 6.37 9.74 3.04
CA HIS A 16 6.82 8.75 4.01
C HIS A 16 6.27 9.06 5.40
N ARG A 17 6.35 10.31 5.81
CA ARG A 17 5.84 10.72 7.12
C ARG A 17 4.33 10.49 7.22
N TRP A 18 3.62 10.85 6.17
CA TRP A 18 2.18 10.69 6.16
C TRP A 18 1.81 9.21 6.28
N LEU A 19 2.47 8.35 5.50
CA LEU A 19 2.19 6.93 5.54
C LEU A 19 2.55 6.33 6.89
N THR A 20 3.65 6.78 7.49
CA THR A 20 4.04 6.30 8.81
C THR A 20 2.97 6.63 9.84
N ALA A 21 2.41 7.84 9.77
CA ALA A 21 1.36 8.24 10.69
C ALA A 21 0.10 7.42 10.45
N GLN A 22 -0.23 7.15 9.20
CA GLN A 22 -1.40 6.34 8.88
C GLN A 22 -1.22 4.90 9.37
N ALA A 23 -0.03 4.34 9.16
CA ALA A 23 0.26 2.98 9.60
C ALA A 23 0.14 2.88 11.11
N LYS A 24 0.67 3.87 11.82
CA LYS A 24 0.63 3.88 13.26
C LYS A 24 -0.82 3.95 13.75
N SER A 25 -1.61 4.79 13.12
CA SER A 25 -3.01 4.94 13.48
C SER A 25 -3.77 3.64 13.25
N ALA A 26 -3.41 2.89 12.24
CA ALA A 26 -4.05 1.62 11.93
C ALA A 26 -3.38 0.45 12.62
N ARG A 27 -2.34 0.71 13.42
CA ARG A 27 -1.59 -0.33 14.12
C ARG A 27 -0.98 -1.33 13.17
N ARG A 28 -0.40 -0.81 12.09
CA ARG A 28 0.29 -1.62 11.12
C ARG A 28 1.70 -1.14 10.97
N SER A 29 2.57 -1.99 10.46
CA SER A 29 3.89 -1.53 10.09
C SER A 29 3.77 -0.67 8.82
N LEU A 30 4.78 0.14 8.55
CA LEU A 30 4.78 0.96 7.35
C LEU A 30 4.66 0.10 6.11
N ASN A 31 5.40 -1.00 6.07
CA ASN A 31 5.36 -1.90 4.93
C ASN A 31 3.95 -2.47 4.72
N SER A 32 3.31 -2.90 5.81
CA SER A 32 1.97 -3.45 5.73
C SER A 32 0.96 -2.42 5.26
N GLU A 33 1.14 -1.18 5.70
CA GLU A 33 0.24 -0.12 5.29
C GLU A 33 0.36 0.15 3.80
N ILE A 34 1.58 0.16 3.28
CA ILE A 34 1.82 0.37 1.87
C ILE A 34 1.17 -0.75 1.06
N VAL A 35 1.39 -1.99 1.47
CA VAL A 35 0.83 -3.14 0.77
C VAL A 35 -0.69 -3.09 0.78
N TYR A 36 -1.26 -2.74 1.92
CA TYR A 36 -2.71 -2.65 2.05
C TYR A 36 -3.29 -1.64 1.06
N ARG A 37 -2.66 -0.49 0.95
CA ARG A 37 -3.15 0.55 0.05
C ARG A 37 -3.01 0.16 -1.40
N LEU A 38 -1.91 -0.51 -1.74
CA LEU A 38 -1.70 -0.96 -3.10
C LEU A 38 -2.69 -2.05 -3.48
N GLU A 39 -3.00 -2.93 -2.55
CA GLU A 39 -4.01 -3.96 -2.80
C GLU A 39 -5.37 -3.34 -3.05
N GLY A 40 -5.70 -2.30 -2.30
CA GLY A 40 -6.94 -1.58 -2.51
C GLY A 40 -7.01 -0.96 -3.90
N GLU A 41 -5.88 -0.38 -4.34
CA GLU A 41 -5.81 0.20 -5.67
C GLU A 41 -5.97 -0.86 -6.75
N ARG A 42 -5.33 -2.00 -6.56
CA ARG A 42 -5.43 -3.07 -7.52
C ARG A 42 -6.86 -3.57 -7.63
N ASP A 43 -7.52 -3.75 -6.48
CA ASP A 43 -8.89 -4.25 -6.46
C ASP A 43 -9.83 -3.26 -7.13
N ALA A 44 -9.61 -1.96 -6.91
CA ALA A 44 -10.43 -0.94 -7.54
C ALA A 44 -10.21 -0.95 -9.06
N ALA A 45 -8.98 -1.14 -9.50
CA ALA A 45 -8.67 -1.18 -10.91
C ALA A 45 -9.32 -2.39 -11.58
N VAL A 46 -9.29 -3.54 -10.91
CA VAL A 46 -9.90 -4.75 -11.44
C VAL A 46 -11.42 -4.59 -11.53
N ALA A 47 -12.02 -4.04 -10.49
CA ALA A 47 -13.47 -3.83 -10.49
C ALA A 47 -13.87 -2.86 -11.60
N ASP A 48 -13.06 -1.82 -11.80
CA ASP A 48 -13.32 -0.85 -12.83
C ASP A 48 -13.23 -1.49 -14.21
N ALA A 49 -12.24 -2.33 -14.41
CA ALA A 49 -12.06 -3.02 -15.68
C ALA A 49 -13.22 -3.96 -15.96
N GLU A 50 -13.74 -4.59 -14.92
CA GLU A 50 -14.84 -5.52 -15.11
C GLU A 50 -16.15 -4.84 -15.34
N SER A 51 -16.34 -3.65 -14.82
CA SER A 51 -17.62 -2.97 -14.99
C SER A 51 -17.72 -2.28 -16.34
N SER A 52 -16.68 -2.22 -17.11
CA SER A 52 -16.78 -1.69 -18.45
C SER A 52 -16.88 -2.81 -19.49
#